data_ac3aeac310bf8797e9e4cf9035903043
#
_entry.id   ac3aeac310bf8797e9e4cf9035903043
#
_cell.length_a   1.000
_cell.length_b   1.000
_cell.length_c   1.000
_cell.angle_alpha   90.00
_cell.angle_beta   90.00
_cell.angle_gamma   90.00
#
_symmetry.space_group_name_H-M   'P 1'
#
loop_
_entity.id
_entity.type
_entity.pdbx_description
1 polymer ?
#
loop_
_entity_poly.entity_id
_entity_poly.type
_entity_poly.pdbx_seq_one_letter_code
_entity_poly.pdbx_strand_id
1 'polypeptide(L)'
;VLNGWSKPWAMTGWRMGWSIWPNSAESGRLHDKVRKLAVNCWSCVNAPTQYAGIAAIDGPQDEVDRMMAAFDRRRKVVVEGLNSLPGISCITPKGAFYAFPNVAGTGWKAKPLASALLEEKGVALIGGPDFGVHGEGYLRLSYANSEENILRAIERMADFLAGGRPH
;
A
#
# COMPACT_ATOMS: atom_id res chain seq x y z
N VAL A 1 -19.10 -6.95 1.33
CA VAL A 1 -17.91 -6.11 1.59
C VAL A 1 -16.94 -6.92 2.41
N LEU A 2 -15.64 -6.84 2.08
CA LEU A 2 -14.54 -7.44 2.86
C LEU A 2 -13.64 -6.31 3.34
N ASN A 3 -13.23 -6.35 4.60
CA ASN A 3 -12.30 -5.39 5.18
C ASN A 3 -11.64 -6.00 6.44
N GLY A 4 -10.80 -5.24 7.13
CA GLY A 4 -10.13 -5.72 8.33
C GLY A 4 -9.49 -4.61 9.15
N TRP A 5 -8.99 -4.97 10.31
CA TRP A 5 -8.34 -4.06 11.26
C TRP A 5 -6.89 -3.75 10.90
N SER A 6 -6.30 -4.53 9.98
CA SER A 6 -4.86 -4.47 9.68
C SER A 6 -4.33 -3.07 9.36
N LYS A 7 -5.08 -2.26 8.59
CA LYS A 7 -4.61 -0.96 8.13
C LYS A 7 -5.20 0.21 8.94
N PRO A 8 -6.54 0.27 9.18
CA PRO A 8 -7.12 1.38 9.92
C PRO A 8 -6.56 1.53 11.33
N TRP A 9 -6.25 0.44 12.02
CA TRP A 9 -5.76 0.43 13.41
C TRP A 9 -4.32 -0.10 13.54
N ALA A 10 -3.55 -0.17 12.45
CA ALA A 10 -2.18 -0.70 12.45
C ALA A 10 -2.05 -2.12 13.05
N MET A 11 -3.12 -2.92 12.97
CA MET A 11 -3.22 -4.27 13.57
C MET A 11 -2.85 -5.38 12.58
N THR A 12 -1.75 -5.22 11.82
CA THR A 12 -1.37 -6.16 10.75
C THR A 12 -1.05 -7.55 11.27
N GLY A 13 -0.39 -7.66 12.42
CA GLY A 13 -0.01 -8.93 13.06
C GLY A 13 -1.17 -9.67 13.74
N TRP A 14 -2.26 -8.99 14.03
CA TRP A 14 -3.41 -9.56 14.72
C TRP A 14 -4.26 -10.51 13.86
N ARG A 15 -4.08 -10.48 12.54
CA ARG A 15 -4.70 -11.38 11.56
C ARG A 15 -6.23 -11.45 11.68
N MET A 16 -6.89 -10.31 11.74
CA MET A 16 -8.35 -10.19 11.86
C MET A 16 -8.95 -9.38 10.73
N GLY A 17 -10.04 -9.87 10.19
CA GLY A 17 -10.85 -9.22 9.17
C GLY A 17 -12.31 -9.55 9.35
N TRP A 18 -13.15 -8.90 8.58
CA TRP A 18 -14.60 -9.10 8.60
C TRP A 18 -15.18 -9.06 7.18
N SER A 19 -16.37 -9.65 7.07
CA SER A 19 -17.16 -9.61 5.85
C SER A 19 -18.61 -9.21 6.15
N ILE A 20 -19.15 -8.32 5.32
CA ILE A 20 -20.57 -7.98 5.35
C ILE A 20 -21.23 -8.60 4.12
N TRP A 21 -22.29 -9.32 4.35
CA TRP A 21 -23.04 -10.02 3.34
C TRP A 21 -24.41 -9.33 3.13
N PRO A 22 -24.90 -9.22 1.88
CA PRO A 22 -26.25 -8.74 1.64
C PRO A 22 -27.28 -9.63 2.35
N ASN A 23 -28.38 -9.04 2.78
CA ASN A 23 -29.48 -9.80 3.39
C ASN A 23 -30.36 -10.43 2.28
N SER A 24 -29.93 -11.57 1.76
CA SER A 24 -30.68 -12.35 0.76
C SER A 24 -30.49 -13.85 1.03
N ALA A 25 -31.41 -14.68 0.58
CA ALA A 25 -31.33 -16.12 0.73
C ALA A 25 -30.09 -16.73 0.03
N GLU A 26 -29.68 -16.18 -1.11
CA GLU A 26 -28.49 -16.60 -1.85
C GLU A 26 -27.21 -16.26 -1.06
N SER A 27 -27.10 -15.01 -0.58
CA SER A 27 -25.98 -14.59 0.26
C SER A 27 -25.89 -15.39 1.56
N GLY A 28 -26.99 -15.73 2.17
CA GLY A 28 -27.03 -16.60 3.37
C GLY A 28 -26.45 -17.98 3.09
N ARG A 29 -26.84 -18.61 2.00
CA ARG A 29 -26.27 -19.91 1.59
C ARG A 29 -24.76 -19.84 1.32
N LEU A 30 -24.29 -18.77 0.69
CA LEU A 30 -22.86 -18.58 0.42
C LEU A 30 -22.10 -18.31 1.72
N HIS A 31 -22.63 -17.46 2.60
CA HIS A 31 -22.06 -17.19 3.92
C HIS A 31 -21.86 -18.47 4.73
N ASP A 32 -22.86 -19.37 4.77
CA ASP A 32 -22.77 -20.61 5.50
C ASP A 32 -21.68 -21.55 4.94
N LYS A 33 -21.54 -21.59 3.62
CA LYS A 33 -20.45 -22.35 2.99
C LYS A 33 -19.08 -21.78 3.33
N VAL A 34 -18.92 -20.46 3.27
CA VAL A 34 -17.66 -19.78 3.64
C VAL A 34 -17.35 -20.02 5.11
N ARG A 35 -18.35 -19.90 6.01
CA ARG A 35 -18.18 -20.20 7.43
C ARG A 35 -17.72 -21.63 7.68
N LYS A 36 -18.32 -22.60 6.98
CA LYS A 36 -17.93 -24.02 7.09
C LYS A 36 -16.48 -24.24 6.62
N LEU A 37 -16.07 -23.60 5.52
CA LEU A 37 -14.69 -23.66 5.05
C LEU A 37 -13.73 -23.02 6.05
N ALA A 38 -14.08 -21.85 6.58
CA ALA A 38 -13.28 -21.15 7.57
C ALA A 38 -13.00 -22.01 8.81
N VAL A 39 -14.04 -22.65 9.36
CA VAL A 39 -13.90 -23.56 10.52
C VAL A 39 -12.93 -24.71 10.22
N ASN A 40 -12.95 -25.24 9.00
CA ASN A 40 -12.07 -26.38 8.63
C ASN A 40 -10.65 -25.95 8.25
N CYS A 41 -10.45 -24.69 7.75
CA CYS A 41 -9.13 -24.21 7.32
C CYS A 41 -8.31 -23.57 8.44
N TRP A 42 -8.96 -22.78 9.32
CA TRP A 42 -8.26 -22.03 10.38
C TRP A 42 -9.05 -21.88 11.69
N SER A 43 -10.19 -22.55 11.81
CA SER A 43 -11.11 -22.53 12.97
C SER A 43 -11.75 -21.15 13.20
N CYS A 44 -11.09 -20.26 13.93
CA CYS A 44 -11.59 -18.91 14.21
C CYS A 44 -10.43 -17.97 14.52
N VAL A 45 -10.77 -16.66 14.59
CA VAL A 45 -9.86 -15.66 15.15
C VAL A 45 -9.70 -15.94 16.65
N ASN A 46 -8.49 -15.88 17.18
CA ASN A 46 -8.25 -16.13 18.61
C ASN A 46 -8.98 -15.11 19.50
N ALA A 47 -9.39 -15.53 20.69
CA ALA A 47 -10.20 -14.71 21.61
C ALA A 47 -9.55 -13.37 21.98
N PRO A 48 -8.25 -13.29 22.34
CA PRO A 48 -7.61 -11.99 22.61
C PRO A 48 -7.73 -11.00 21.44
N THR A 49 -7.58 -11.47 20.19
CA THR A 49 -7.73 -10.63 18.99
C THR A 49 -9.16 -10.10 18.83
N GLN A 50 -10.18 -10.91 19.14
CA GLN A 50 -11.58 -10.48 19.07
C GLN A 50 -11.84 -9.32 20.05
N TYR A 51 -11.38 -9.44 21.30
CA TYR A 51 -11.47 -8.36 22.27
C TYR A 51 -10.69 -7.12 21.88
N ALA A 52 -9.48 -7.29 21.31
CA ALA A 52 -8.71 -6.19 20.77
C ALA A 52 -9.43 -5.47 19.62
N GLY A 53 -10.15 -6.23 18.77
CA GLY A 53 -10.96 -5.66 17.69
C GLY A 53 -12.14 -4.81 18.19
N ILE A 54 -12.80 -5.24 19.25
CA ILE A 54 -13.86 -4.47 19.93
C ILE A 54 -13.25 -3.17 20.48
N ALA A 55 -12.15 -3.27 21.25
CA ALA A 55 -11.47 -2.12 21.81
C ALA A 55 -10.98 -1.13 20.74
N ALA A 56 -10.56 -1.61 19.57
CA ALA A 56 -10.13 -0.76 18.45
C ALA A 56 -11.31 0.04 17.86
N ILE A 57 -12.53 -0.51 17.83
CA ILE A 57 -13.71 0.17 17.28
C ILE A 57 -14.33 1.11 18.31
N ASP A 58 -14.52 0.63 19.53
CA ASP A 58 -15.27 1.33 20.59
C ASP A 58 -14.38 2.27 21.42
N GLY A 59 -13.06 2.09 21.35
CA GLY A 59 -12.09 2.89 22.10
C GLY A 59 -11.78 4.24 21.46
N PRO A 60 -10.92 5.05 22.10
CA PRO A 60 -10.46 6.34 21.58
C PRO A 60 -9.80 6.21 20.21
N GLN A 61 -10.08 7.15 19.31
CA GLN A 61 -9.53 7.14 17.94
C GLN A 61 -8.35 8.10 17.75
N ASP A 62 -7.87 8.77 18.80
CA ASP A 62 -6.79 9.77 18.74
C ASP A 62 -5.52 9.27 18.05
N GLU A 63 -5.16 7.98 18.27
CA GLU A 63 -3.99 7.37 17.62
C GLU A 63 -4.23 7.14 16.12
N VAL A 64 -5.46 6.80 15.74
CA VAL A 64 -5.83 6.66 14.33
C VAL A 64 -5.75 8.01 13.64
N ASP A 65 -6.25 9.08 14.27
CA ASP A 65 -6.20 10.44 13.73
C ASP A 65 -4.75 10.93 13.60
N ARG A 66 -3.90 10.68 14.59
CA ARG A 66 -2.46 10.99 14.52
C ARG A 66 -1.76 10.24 13.39
N MET A 67 -2.06 8.96 13.23
CA MET A 67 -1.54 8.13 12.14
C MET A 67 -2.00 8.66 10.77
N MET A 68 -3.29 8.99 10.63
CA MET A 68 -3.84 9.53 9.39
C MET A 68 -3.22 10.88 9.03
N ALA A 69 -3.03 11.77 10.00
CA ALA A 69 -2.34 13.03 9.78
C ALA A 69 -0.88 12.84 9.31
N ALA A 70 -0.17 11.85 9.88
CA ALA A 70 1.18 11.49 9.45
C ALA A 70 1.20 10.94 8.01
N PHE A 71 0.25 10.08 7.66
CA PHE A 71 0.12 9.58 6.29
C PHE A 71 -0.23 10.68 5.29
N ASP A 72 -1.07 11.65 5.66
CA ASP A 72 -1.39 12.78 4.78
C ASP A 72 -0.16 13.67 4.49
N ARG A 73 0.66 13.94 5.50
CA ARG A 73 1.95 14.65 5.29
C ARG A 73 2.87 13.87 4.36
N ARG A 74 3.08 12.58 4.62
CA ARG A 74 3.93 11.70 3.79
C ARG A 74 3.41 11.60 2.35
N ARG A 75 2.10 11.56 2.18
CA ARG A 75 1.45 11.56 0.86
C ARG A 75 1.82 12.82 0.06
N LYS A 76 1.77 14.00 0.68
CA LYS A 76 2.17 15.26 0.06
C LYS A 76 3.64 15.24 -0.31
N VAL A 77 4.51 14.91 0.63
CA VAL A 77 5.96 14.83 0.44
C VAL A 77 6.32 13.90 -0.73
N VAL A 78 5.74 12.69 -0.76
CA VAL A 78 6.07 11.72 -1.82
C VAL A 78 5.57 12.17 -3.19
N VAL A 79 4.37 12.76 -3.28
CA VAL A 79 3.81 13.21 -4.57
C VAL A 79 4.59 14.42 -5.11
N GLU A 80 4.90 15.39 -4.27
CA GLU A 80 5.73 16.54 -4.63
C GLU A 80 7.13 16.09 -5.07
N GLY A 81 7.77 15.23 -4.28
CA GLY A 81 9.08 14.70 -4.61
C GLY A 81 9.11 13.92 -5.94
N LEU A 82 8.16 13.02 -6.16
CA LEU A 82 8.07 12.27 -7.41
C LEU A 82 7.84 13.17 -8.62
N ASN A 83 6.98 14.19 -8.50
CA ASN A 83 6.69 15.13 -9.58
C ASN A 83 7.85 16.13 -9.86
N SER A 84 8.82 16.26 -8.97
CA SER A 84 10.03 17.03 -9.23
C SER A 84 11.08 16.28 -10.04
N LEU A 85 10.93 14.96 -10.20
CA LEU A 85 11.89 14.13 -10.92
C LEU A 85 11.67 14.18 -12.44
N PRO A 86 12.73 14.26 -13.26
CA PRO A 86 12.60 14.31 -14.72
C PRO A 86 11.99 13.02 -15.26
N GLY A 87 10.96 13.16 -16.09
CA GLY A 87 10.29 12.04 -16.75
C GLY A 87 9.35 11.21 -15.85
N ILE A 88 9.12 11.65 -14.62
CA ILE A 88 8.18 11.01 -13.67
C ILE A 88 6.97 11.92 -13.45
N SER A 89 5.80 11.32 -13.38
CA SER A 89 4.56 12.00 -12.98
C SER A 89 3.74 11.14 -12.04
N CYS A 90 3.20 11.72 -10.99
CA CYS A 90 2.40 11.02 -9.98
C CYS A 90 1.09 11.76 -9.73
N ILE A 91 -0.03 11.07 -9.94
CA ILE A 91 -1.34 11.55 -9.54
C ILE A 91 -1.45 11.42 -8.02
N THR A 92 -1.98 12.44 -7.37
CA THR A 92 -2.21 12.41 -5.92
C THR A 92 -3.18 11.29 -5.54
N PRO A 93 -2.75 10.26 -4.79
CA PRO A 93 -3.62 9.18 -4.36
C PRO A 93 -4.65 9.70 -3.36
N LYS A 94 -5.90 9.25 -3.52
CA LYS A 94 -7.01 9.63 -2.62
C LYS A 94 -7.20 8.66 -1.46
N GLY A 95 -6.41 7.60 -1.40
CA GLY A 95 -6.48 6.57 -0.35
C GLY A 95 -5.27 5.66 -0.37
N ALA A 96 -5.25 4.66 0.52
CA ALA A 96 -4.14 3.76 0.78
C ALA A 96 -2.85 4.52 1.22
N PHE A 97 -1.73 3.84 1.18
CA PHE A 97 -0.38 4.39 1.47
C PHE A 97 0.60 4.04 0.33
N TYR A 98 0.08 3.99 -0.89
CA TYR A 98 0.85 3.73 -2.11
C TYR A 98 0.75 4.90 -3.08
N ALA A 99 1.88 5.29 -3.65
CA ALA A 99 1.96 6.10 -4.86
C ALA A 99 2.23 5.19 -6.06
N PHE A 100 1.67 5.55 -7.22
CA PHE A 100 1.83 4.78 -8.46
C PHE A 100 2.27 5.71 -9.59
N PRO A 101 3.53 6.22 -9.55
CA PRO A 101 4.04 7.16 -10.52
C PRO A 101 4.19 6.52 -11.90
N ASN A 102 3.85 7.29 -12.94
CA ASN A 102 4.23 7.02 -14.30
C ASN A 102 5.70 7.38 -14.49
N VAL A 103 6.47 6.46 -15.06
CA VAL A 103 7.92 6.61 -15.31
C VAL A 103 8.27 6.50 -16.79
N ALA A 104 7.29 6.43 -17.68
CA ALA A 104 7.52 6.28 -19.13
C ALA A 104 8.39 7.41 -19.71
N GLY A 105 8.28 8.63 -19.16
CA GLY A 105 9.08 9.78 -19.57
C GLY A 105 10.57 9.65 -19.26
N THR A 106 10.99 8.71 -18.42
CA THR A 106 12.40 8.42 -18.14
C THR A 106 13.07 7.64 -19.26
N GLY A 107 12.31 6.99 -20.13
CA GLY A 107 12.79 6.08 -21.16
C GLY A 107 13.08 4.65 -20.65
N TRP A 108 12.94 4.39 -19.35
CA TRP A 108 13.11 3.07 -18.77
C TRP A 108 11.80 2.26 -18.81
N LYS A 109 11.92 0.94 -18.95
CA LYS A 109 10.85 0.01 -18.63
C LYS A 109 10.73 -0.15 -17.11
N ALA A 110 9.51 -0.39 -16.62
CA ALA A 110 9.22 -0.38 -15.18
C ALA A 110 10.05 -1.38 -14.36
N LYS A 111 10.13 -2.65 -14.78
CA LYS A 111 10.88 -3.67 -14.03
C LYS A 111 12.40 -3.43 -14.05
N PRO A 112 13.05 -3.18 -15.19
CA PRO A 112 14.46 -2.80 -15.23
C PRO A 112 14.77 -1.59 -14.35
N LEU A 113 13.95 -0.54 -14.38
CA LEU A 113 14.13 0.63 -13.52
C LEU A 113 14.05 0.28 -12.04
N ALA A 114 13.06 -0.52 -11.64
CA ALA A 114 12.91 -0.96 -10.25
C ALA A 114 14.15 -1.76 -9.77
N SER A 115 14.67 -2.68 -10.61
CA SER A 115 15.86 -3.47 -10.29
C SER A 115 17.11 -2.58 -10.18
N ALA A 116 17.33 -1.69 -11.13
CA ALA A 116 18.50 -0.80 -11.13
C ALA A 116 18.48 0.16 -9.91
N LEU A 117 17.32 0.73 -9.58
CA LEU A 117 17.16 1.57 -8.39
C LEU A 117 17.44 0.80 -7.09
N LEU A 118 17.05 -0.47 -7.02
CA LEU A 118 17.34 -1.31 -5.86
C LEU A 118 18.85 -1.61 -5.78
N GLU A 119 19.45 -2.06 -6.84
CA GLU A 119 20.84 -2.54 -6.88
C GLU A 119 21.85 -1.39 -6.73
N GLU A 120 21.63 -0.27 -7.40
CA GLU A 120 22.61 0.83 -7.44
C GLU A 120 22.36 1.89 -6.36
N LYS A 121 21.10 2.10 -5.96
CA LYS A 121 20.71 3.17 -5.02
C LYS A 121 20.06 2.69 -3.74
N GLY A 122 19.78 1.39 -3.62
CA GLY A 122 19.10 0.82 -2.45
C GLY A 122 17.67 1.35 -2.26
N VAL A 123 16.97 1.68 -3.37
CA VAL A 123 15.58 2.14 -3.37
C VAL A 123 14.68 1.01 -3.84
N ALA A 124 13.95 0.40 -2.90
CA ALA A 124 13.06 -0.74 -3.17
C ALA A 124 11.70 -0.26 -3.67
N LEU A 125 11.40 -0.55 -4.93
CA LEU A 125 10.15 -0.28 -5.61
C LEU A 125 9.66 -1.54 -6.32
N ILE A 126 8.40 -1.57 -6.73
CA ILE A 126 7.83 -2.70 -7.47
C ILE A 126 7.40 -2.21 -8.85
N GLY A 127 7.79 -2.94 -9.90
CA GLY A 127 7.36 -2.67 -11.26
C GLY A 127 5.86 -2.84 -11.43
N GLY A 128 5.21 -1.89 -12.11
CA GLY A 128 3.78 -1.91 -12.35
C GLY A 128 3.24 -3.17 -13.04
N PRO A 129 3.97 -3.84 -13.96
CA PRO A 129 3.53 -5.11 -14.57
C PRO A 129 3.21 -6.22 -13.57
N ASP A 130 3.75 -6.19 -12.35
CA ASP A 130 3.40 -7.14 -11.29
C ASP A 130 1.98 -6.96 -10.74
N PHE A 131 1.30 -5.88 -11.12
CA PHE A 131 -0.08 -5.56 -10.77
C PHE A 131 -1.07 -5.68 -11.94
N GLY A 132 -0.61 -6.16 -13.08
CA GLY A 132 -1.46 -6.43 -14.25
C GLY A 132 -0.91 -5.84 -15.55
N VAL A 133 -1.58 -6.20 -16.65
CA VAL A 133 -1.14 -5.92 -18.03
C VAL A 133 -1.02 -4.41 -18.37
N HIS A 134 -1.73 -3.56 -17.65
CA HIS A 134 -1.69 -2.11 -17.83
C HIS A 134 -0.65 -1.41 -16.95
N GLY A 135 0.16 -2.16 -16.21
CA GLY A 135 1.13 -1.61 -15.27
C GLY A 135 2.46 -1.19 -15.90
N GLU A 136 2.72 -1.47 -17.20
CA GLU A 136 3.96 -1.02 -17.83
C GLU A 136 4.04 0.51 -17.87
N GLY A 137 5.24 1.03 -17.63
CA GLY A 137 5.49 2.47 -17.46
C GLY A 137 5.15 3.02 -16.09
N TYR A 138 4.81 2.16 -15.12
CA TYR A 138 4.51 2.56 -13.74
C TYR A 138 5.37 1.83 -12.72
N LEU A 139 5.61 2.50 -11.58
CA LEU A 139 6.21 1.88 -10.39
C LEU A 139 5.23 2.00 -9.21
N ARG A 140 5.28 1.05 -8.26
CA ARG A 140 4.59 1.20 -6.98
C ARG A 140 5.58 1.53 -5.88
N LEU A 141 5.33 2.62 -5.17
CA LEU A 141 6.05 3.07 -3.99
C LEU A 141 5.12 3.05 -2.78
N SER A 142 5.58 2.50 -1.66
CA SER A 142 4.88 2.61 -0.38
C SER A 142 5.44 3.80 0.40
N TYR A 143 4.56 4.69 0.89
CA TYR A 143 4.95 5.77 1.80
C TYR A 143 4.63 5.47 3.28
N ALA A 144 4.42 4.19 3.61
CA ALA A 144 4.37 3.72 4.99
C ALA A 144 5.79 3.64 5.59
N ASN A 145 6.49 4.76 5.61
CA ASN A 145 7.87 4.92 6.07
C ASN A 145 8.03 6.32 6.71
N SER A 146 9.19 6.66 7.29
CA SER A 146 9.47 8.01 7.78
C SER A 146 9.57 9.01 6.62
N GLU A 147 9.27 10.29 6.88
CA GLU A 147 9.44 11.36 5.90
C GLU A 147 10.90 11.49 5.45
N GLU A 148 11.84 11.33 6.37
CA GLU A 148 13.29 11.31 6.07
C GLU A 148 13.65 10.21 5.06
N ASN A 149 13.15 8.99 5.26
CA ASN A 149 13.42 7.88 4.33
C ASN A 149 12.77 8.11 2.96
N ILE A 150 11.58 8.75 2.92
CA ILE A 150 10.91 9.11 1.66
C ILE A 150 11.75 10.14 0.91
N LEU A 151 12.17 11.21 1.57
CA LEU A 151 13.01 12.26 0.97
C LEU A 151 14.34 11.69 0.47
N ARG A 152 15.00 10.86 1.26
CA ARG A 152 16.24 10.18 0.87
C ARG A 152 16.04 9.25 -0.33
N ALA A 153 14.89 8.57 -0.45
CA ALA A 153 14.58 7.77 -1.62
C ALA A 153 14.41 8.64 -2.87
N ILE A 154 13.71 9.77 -2.77
CA ILE A 154 13.54 10.73 -3.87
C ILE A 154 14.90 11.28 -4.33
N GLU A 155 15.77 11.69 -3.41
CA GLU A 155 17.12 12.17 -3.70
C GLU A 155 17.94 11.13 -4.46
N ARG A 156 17.92 9.88 -4.01
CA ARG A 156 18.62 8.76 -4.67
C ARG A 156 18.07 8.45 -6.05
N MET A 157 16.75 8.58 -6.24
CA MET A 157 16.12 8.45 -7.56
C MET A 157 16.54 9.60 -8.47
N ALA A 158 16.62 10.82 -7.97
CA ALA A 158 17.12 11.99 -8.72
C ALA A 158 18.56 11.76 -9.23
N ASP A 159 19.44 11.33 -8.32
CA ASP A 159 20.84 11.02 -8.64
C ASP A 159 20.96 9.92 -9.72
N PHE A 160 20.14 8.87 -9.60
CA PHE A 160 20.13 7.80 -10.60
C PHE A 160 19.70 8.30 -11.98
N LEU A 161 18.62 9.07 -12.04
CA LEU A 161 18.09 9.59 -13.28
C LEU A 161 18.99 10.64 -13.94
N ALA A 162 19.78 11.38 -13.15
CA ALA A 162 20.77 12.33 -13.65
C ALA A 162 21.97 11.62 -14.32
N GLY A 163 22.28 10.38 -13.95
CA GLY A 163 23.39 9.59 -14.49
C GLY A 163 23.21 9.03 -15.91
N GLY A 164 22.03 9.21 -16.51
CA GLY A 164 21.80 8.87 -17.92
C GLY A 164 20.65 7.90 -18.20
N ARG A 165 20.33 7.78 -19.47
CA ARG A 165 19.29 6.89 -20.01
C ARG A 165 19.81 5.45 -20.10
N PRO A 166 18.91 4.45 -20.10
CA PRO A 166 19.29 3.06 -20.38
C PRO A 166 19.94 2.97 -21.76
N HIS A 167 21.01 2.21 -21.84
CA HIS A 167 21.65 1.83 -23.10
C HIS A 167 20.81 0.81 -23.87
#